data_c3b6c0373a361301b4a82a50392c5819
#
_entry.id   c3b6c0373a361301b4a82a50392c5819
#
_cell.length_a   1.000
_cell.length_b   1.000
_cell.length_c   1.000
_cell.angle_alpha   90.00
_cell.angle_beta   90.00
_cell.angle_gamma   90.00
#
_symmetry.space_group_name_H-M   'P 1'
#
loop_
_entity.id
_entity.type
_entity.pdbx_description
1 polymer ?
#
loop_
_entity_poly.entity_id
_entity_poly.type
_entity_poly.pdbx_seq_one_letter_code
_entity_poly.pdbx_strand_id
1 'polypeptide(L)'
;MVFSSLVFLCVFFPLQMLVYYLAKGIEARNTVLILFSLVFYAWGEPFFIVLLLFMCFVDWAVSQGIYKYRGTGKSKAFLVLGCVIDLGLLAFFKYTVFILTETQSWFGFPSVVPKIALPIGISFYTFQLLSYMVDVYRQEVPAQPKFRRLLLYVSLFHQCIAGPIVRYKDVSEQILCRHVDSADMRNGINRFVSGLAKKVLLANVCGSIASRTILSGAAADQAANLPTLENASALTLWLGCFAYALQIYLDFSAYSDMAIGMGLMVGFRYKENFNYPYLANSITDFWRRWHMSLSSFFRDYVYIPLGGNRKGKPRQALNLLIVWFLTGMWHGAGWNFILWGLYYFVFLALEKFLIPGLQRLPAFFAHLYTLVVVFFGWVLFYFTDFTQGIVVLKGLFGLNGNPLINLEGRTMVLNYVFFLAVAVLACTPLPRMLYHKITSSTNGAAIALGTVLEYALPVAGLVFSISYLVGDSYNPFLYLQF
;
A
#
# COMPACT_ATOMS: atom_id res chain seq x y z
N MET A 1 -14.54 7.20 5.75
CA MET A 1 -15.22 6.04 5.11
C MET A 1 -14.15 5.12 4.55
N VAL A 2 -14.34 3.79 4.59
CA VAL A 2 -13.42 2.82 4.00
C VAL A 2 -14.13 1.95 2.98
N PHE A 3 -13.41 1.40 1.98
CA PHE A 3 -14.03 0.62 0.88
C PHE A 3 -14.72 -0.66 1.36
N SER A 4 -14.28 -1.22 2.47
CA SER A 4 -14.88 -2.40 3.10
C SER A 4 -15.94 -2.06 4.15
N SER A 5 -16.57 -0.90 4.10
CA SER A 5 -17.69 -0.56 4.99
C SER A 5 -19.05 -0.75 4.29
N LEU A 6 -20.06 -1.17 5.05
CA LEU A 6 -21.42 -1.34 4.53
C LEU A 6 -21.98 -0.04 3.91
N VAL A 7 -21.71 1.12 4.53
CA VAL A 7 -22.13 2.43 3.99
C VAL A 7 -21.49 2.68 2.64
N PHE A 8 -20.22 2.34 2.46
CA PHE A 8 -19.57 2.46 1.15
C PHE A 8 -20.19 1.53 0.12
N LEU A 9 -20.32 0.25 0.46
CA LEU A 9 -20.78 -0.80 -0.47
C LEU A 9 -22.23 -0.67 -0.87
N CYS A 10 -23.12 -0.33 0.09
CA CYS A 10 -24.55 -0.35 -0.14
C CYS A 10 -25.14 1.01 -0.50
N VAL A 11 -24.46 2.12 -0.16
CA VAL A 11 -25.00 3.47 -0.36
C VAL A 11 -24.07 4.32 -1.22
N PHE A 12 -22.86 4.59 -0.76
CA PHE A 12 -22.00 5.57 -1.39
C PHE A 12 -21.61 5.18 -2.82
N PHE A 13 -21.06 4.00 -2.99
CA PHE A 13 -20.55 3.54 -4.28
C PHE A 13 -21.65 3.31 -5.32
N PRO A 14 -22.78 2.62 -5.00
CA PRO A 14 -23.90 2.53 -5.94
C PRO A 14 -24.48 3.89 -6.34
N LEU A 15 -24.64 4.82 -5.38
CA LEU A 15 -25.13 6.16 -5.67
C LEU A 15 -24.17 6.94 -6.58
N GLN A 16 -22.85 6.86 -6.29
CA GLN A 16 -21.81 7.47 -7.13
C GLN A 16 -21.86 6.92 -8.56
N MET A 17 -21.98 5.60 -8.72
CA MET A 17 -22.06 4.96 -10.04
C MET A 17 -23.33 5.39 -10.79
N LEU A 18 -24.48 5.41 -10.11
CA LEU A 18 -25.74 5.87 -10.69
C LEU A 18 -25.63 7.31 -11.21
N VAL A 19 -25.18 8.24 -10.37
CA VAL A 19 -25.03 9.66 -10.74
C VAL A 19 -24.00 9.83 -11.85
N TYR A 20 -22.91 9.08 -11.83
CA TYR A 20 -21.86 9.10 -12.85
C TYR A 20 -22.38 8.70 -14.23
N TYR A 21 -23.21 7.64 -14.31
CA TYR A 21 -23.74 7.16 -15.58
C TYR A 21 -24.95 8.00 -16.08
N LEU A 22 -25.67 8.67 -15.18
CA LEU A 22 -26.68 9.65 -15.55
C LEU A 22 -26.06 10.96 -16.08
N ALA A 23 -24.85 11.30 -15.69
CA ALA A 23 -24.15 12.51 -16.10
C ALA A 23 -23.77 12.45 -17.60
N LYS A 24 -24.16 13.48 -18.36
CA LYS A 24 -23.92 13.59 -19.80
C LYS A 24 -22.62 14.35 -20.07
N GLY A 25 -21.71 13.72 -20.82
CA GLY A 25 -20.44 14.30 -21.21
C GLY A 25 -19.33 14.18 -20.15
N ILE A 26 -18.08 14.28 -20.61
CA ILE A 26 -16.90 13.99 -19.79
C ILE A 26 -16.71 14.98 -18.62
N GLU A 27 -17.04 16.26 -18.85
CA GLU A 27 -16.86 17.28 -17.82
C GLU A 27 -17.89 17.14 -16.68
N ALA A 28 -19.13 16.75 -16.98
CA ALA A 28 -20.13 16.45 -15.97
C ALA A 28 -19.73 15.20 -15.14
N ARG A 29 -19.27 14.14 -15.82
CA ARG A 29 -18.75 12.94 -15.16
C ARG A 29 -17.54 13.25 -14.27
N ASN A 30 -16.62 14.11 -14.73
CA ASN A 30 -15.49 14.57 -13.93
C ASN A 30 -15.96 15.33 -12.68
N THR A 31 -16.98 16.18 -12.81
CA THR A 31 -17.55 16.93 -11.67
C THR A 31 -18.17 15.99 -10.66
N VAL A 32 -18.92 14.98 -11.10
CA VAL A 32 -19.48 13.94 -10.21
C VAL A 32 -18.36 13.24 -9.43
N LEU A 33 -17.31 12.81 -10.11
CA LEU A 33 -16.17 12.16 -9.44
C LEU A 33 -15.48 13.08 -8.42
N ILE A 34 -15.29 14.36 -8.74
CA ILE A 34 -14.72 15.33 -7.79
C ILE A 34 -15.62 15.46 -6.56
N LEU A 35 -16.91 15.68 -6.74
CA LEU A 35 -17.83 15.88 -5.62
C LEU A 35 -17.88 14.66 -4.70
N PHE A 36 -18.03 13.46 -5.26
CA PHE A 36 -18.03 12.23 -4.48
C PHE A 36 -16.66 11.98 -3.81
N SER A 37 -15.56 12.30 -4.48
CA SER A 37 -14.24 12.16 -3.89
C SER A 37 -14.00 13.10 -2.70
N LEU A 38 -14.44 14.36 -2.82
CA LEU A 38 -14.36 15.31 -1.73
C LEU A 38 -15.27 14.91 -0.56
N VAL A 39 -16.49 14.41 -0.83
CA VAL A 39 -17.36 13.86 0.22
C VAL A 39 -16.72 12.64 0.89
N PHE A 40 -16.14 11.73 0.11
CA PHE A 40 -15.45 10.55 0.65
C PHE A 40 -14.29 10.92 1.57
N TYR A 41 -13.47 11.90 1.15
CA TYR A 41 -12.35 12.39 1.95
C TYR A 41 -12.82 13.12 3.21
N ALA A 42 -13.77 14.06 3.06
CA ALA A 42 -14.32 14.82 4.18
C ALA A 42 -15.04 13.96 5.22
N TRP A 43 -15.58 12.79 4.83
CA TRP A 43 -16.20 11.85 5.77
C TRP A 43 -15.23 11.36 6.85
N GLY A 44 -13.97 11.13 6.48
CA GLY A 44 -12.92 10.73 7.42
C GLY A 44 -12.15 11.90 8.00
N GLU A 45 -11.98 12.97 7.21
CA GLU A 45 -11.09 14.10 7.48
C GLU A 45 -11.76 15.45 7.18
N PRO A 46 -12.75 15.86 7.97
CA PRO A 46 -13.56 17.05 7.68
C PRO A 46 -12.74 18.35 7.67
N PHE A 47 -11.66 18.43 8.45
CA PHE A 47 -10.80 19.63 8.52
C PHE A 47 -9.66 19.56 7.50
N PHE A 48 -9.06 18.40 7.27
CA PHE A 48 -7.90 18.25 6.38
C PHE A 48 -8.24 18.26 4.90
N ILE A 49 -9.53 18.27 4.54
CA ILE A 49 -9.94 18.54 3.16
C ILE A 49 -9.44 19.91 2.68
N VAL A 50 -9.37 20.91 3.58
CA VAL A 50 -8.85 22.25 3.26
C VAL A 50 -7.35 22.16 2.90
N LEU A 51 -6.59 21.31 3.62
CA LEU A 51 -5.17 21.09 3.30
C LEU A 51 -4.99 20.44 1.93
N LEU A 52 -5.78 19.41 1.61
CA LEU A 52 -5.75 18.75 0.29
C LEU A 52 -6.05 19.76 -0.82
N LEU A 53 -7.09 20.58 -0.67
CA LEU A 53 -7.46 21.62 -1.64
C LEU A 53 -6.34 22.68 -1.78
N PHE A 54 -5.75 23.10 -0.65
CA PHE A 54 -4.64 24.05 -0.63
C PHE A 54 -3.42 23.51 -1.39
N MET A 55 -2.97 22.28 -1.10
CA MET A 55 -1.84 21.69 -1.79
C MET A 55 -2.12 21.53 -3.29
N CYS A 56 -3.30 21.03 -3.66
CA CYS A 56 -3.69 20.97 -5.07
C CYS A 56 -3.65 22.33 -5.77
N PHE A 57 -4.10 23.41 -5.09
CA PHE A 57 -4.11 24.75 -5.66
C PHE A 57 -2.69 25.31 -5.81
N VAL A 58 -1.85 25.16 -4.79
CA VAL A 58 -0.45 25.61 -4.82
C VAL A 58 0.28 24.93 -5.98
N ASP A 59 0.18 23.60 -6.10
CA ASP A 59 0.89 22.87 -7.14
C ASP A 59 0.35 23.12 -8.54
N TRP A 60 -0.95 23.35 -8.66
CA TRP A 60 -1.51 23.84 -9.91
C TRP A 60 -0.89 25.18 -10.29
N ALA A 61 -0.83 26.15 -9.38
CA ALA A 61 -0.27 27.48 -9.64
C ALA A 61 1.25 27.43 -9.92
N VAL A 62 1.99 26.66 -9.11
CA VAL A 62 3.43 26.43 -9.28
C VAL A 62 3.71 25.77 -10.64
N SER A 63 2.93 24.78 -11.05
CA SER A 63 3.10 24.10 -12.33
C SER A 63 2.87 25.03 -13.53
N GLN A 64 1.95 26.02 -13.43
CA GLN A 64 1.82 27.06 -14.47
C GLN A 64 3.10 27.90 -14.56
N GLY A 65 3.72 28.24 -13.41
CA GLY A 65 5.02 28.95 -13.35
C GLY A 65 6.15 28.12 -13.98
N ILE A 66 6.25 26.83 -13.62
CA ILE A 66 7.23 25.90 -14.20
C ILE A 66 7.10 25.86 -15.73
N TYR A 67 5.89 25.72 -16.23
CA TYR A 67 5.62 25.62 -17.66
C TYR A 67 5.85 26.94 -18.41
N LYS A 68 5.41 28.07 -17.84
CA LYS A 68 5.58 29.42 -18.42
C LYS A 68 7.05 29.81 -18.58
N TYR A 69 7.88 29.49 -17.58
CA TYR A 69 9.31 29.86 -17.55
C TYR A 69 10.24 28.70 -17.91
N ARG A 70 9.74 27.68 -18.64
CA ARG A 70 10.53 26.53 -19.08
C ARG A 70 11.82 26.95 -19.79
N GLY A 71 12.90 26.21 -19.55
CA GLY A 71 14.23 26.52 -20.09
C GLY A 71 14.99 27.62 -19.34
N THR A 72 14.42 28.25 -18.32
CA THR A 72 15.06 29.27 -17.51
C THR A 72 15.26 28.82 -16.06
N GLY A 73 16.16 29.50 -15.33
CA GLY A 73 16.36 29.29 -13.90
C GLY A 73 15.10 29.52 -13.05
N LYS A 74 14.16 30.37 -13.51
CA LYS A 74 12.89 30.60 -12.83
C LYS A 74 12.02 29.33 -12.77
N SER A 75 12.02 28.51 -13.83
CA SER A 75 11.31 27.25 -13.84
C SER A 75 11.79 26.32 -12.72
N LYS A 76 13.12 26.23 -12.51
CA LYS A 76 13.72 25.47 -11.41
C LYS A 76 13.35 26.06 -10.05
N ALA A 77 13.31 27.39 -9.92
CA ALA A 77 12.91 28.05 -8.67
C ALA A 77 11.45 27.71 -8.28
N PHE A 78 10.51 27.73 -9.25
CA PHE A 78 9.14 27.29 -9.02
C PHE A 78 9.07 25.82 -8.59
N LEU A 79 9.81 24.91 -9.27
CA LEU A 79 9.86 23.51 -8.86
C LEU A 79 10.36 23.34 -7.42
N VAL A 80 11.46 24.01 -7.06
CA VAL A 80 12.02 23.95 -5.71
C VAL A 80 11.02 24.49 -4.70
N LEU A 81 10.32 25.59 -5.00
CA LEU A 81 9.29 26.16 -4.13
C LEU A 81 8.17 25.14 -3.86
N GLY A 82 7.61 24.50 -4.90
CA GLY A 82 6.57 23.48 -4.73
C GLY A 82 7.08 22.29 -3.92
N CYS A 83 8.26 21.76 -4.25
CA CYS A 83 8.87 20.66 -3.47
C CYS A 83 9.08 21.03 -1.99
N VAL A 84 9.50 22.24 -1.68
CA VAL A 84 9.71 22.70 -0.29
C VAL A 84 8.37 22.80 0.45
N ILE A 85 7.32 23.30 -0.19
CA ILE A 85 5.98 23.38 0.41
C ILE A 85 5.45 21.98 0.68
N ASP A 86 5.44 21.09 -0.31
CA ASP A 86 4.90 19.75 -0.19
C ASP A 86 5.63 18.88 0.84
N LEU A 87 6.96 18.83 0.72
CA LEU A 87 7.80 18.07 1.63
C LEU A 87 7.82 18.71 3.03
N GLY A 88 7.74 20.03 3.12
CA GLY A 88 7.64 20.76 4.40
C GLY A 88 6.35 20.44 5.13
N LEU A 89 5.21 20.46 4.44
CA LEU A 89 3.92 20.08 5.02
C LEU A 89 3.90 18.59 5.43
N LEU A 90 4.39 17.70 4.57
CA LEU A 90 4.51 16.29 4.90
C LEU A 90 5.41 16.08 6.12
N ALA A 91 6.55 16.76 6.19
CA ALA A 91 7.48 16.67 7.31
C ALA A 91 6.83 17.21 8.59
N PHE A 92 6.14 18.33 8.52
CA PHE A 92 5.44 18.91 9.66
C PHE A 92 4.41 17.95 10.26
N PHE A 93 3.49 17.43 9.46
CA PHE A 93 2.44 16.57 9.98
C PHE A 93 2.95 15.19 10.40
N LYS A 94 3.93 14.63 9.70
CA LYS A 94 4.39 13.26 9.93
C LYS A 94 5.49 13.15 10.97
N TYR A 95 6.45 14.10 11.00
CA TYR A 95 7.68 13.92 11.78
C TYR A 95 7.81 14.86 12.99
N THR A 96 7.03 15.93 13.10
CA THR A 96 7.19 16.89 14.21
C THR A 96 7.05 16.22 15.58
N VAL A 97 6.01 15.40 15.78
CA VAL A 97 5.80 14.68 17.05
C VAL A 97 6.97 13.74 17.32
N PHE A 98 7.39 12.95 16.34
CA PHE A 98 8.51 12.02 16.47
C PHE A 98 9.82 12.74 16.85
N ILE A 99 10.18 13.79 16.12
CA ILE A 99 11.42 14.56 16.37
C ILE A 99 11.39 15.19 17.77
N LEU A 100 10.27 15.78 18.17
CA LEU A 100 10.15 16.39 19.50
C LEU A 100 10.22 15.35 20.63
N THR A 101 9.58 14.20 20.46
CA THR A 101 9.65 13.10 21.43
C THR A 101 11.06 12.56 21.57
N GLU A 102 11.76 12.33 20.45
CA GLU A 102 13.14 11.83 20.48
C GLU A 102 14.11 12.85 21.07
N THR A 103 13.99 14.14 20.69
CA THR A 103 14.84 15.19 21.26
C THR A 103 14.60 15.38 22.76
N GLN A 104 13.37 15.27 23.22
CA GLN A 104 13.05 15.27 24.65
C GLN A 104 13.70 14.07 25.37
N SER A 105 13.59 12.88 24.79
CA SER A 105 14.17 11.66 25.35
C SER A 105 15.71 11.72 25.43
N TRP A 106 16.37 12.26 24.40
CA TRP A 106 17.85 12.27 24.34
C TRP A 106 18.50 13.42 25.09
N PHE A 107 17.87 14.59 25.10
CA PHE A 107 18.48 15.82 25.63
C PHE A 107 17.80 16.38 26.88
N GLY A 108 16.68 15.78 27.29
CA GLY A 108 15.92 16.20 28.50
C GLY A 108 15.30 17.59 28.39
N PHE A 109 15.16 18.15 27.17
CA PHE A 109 14.51 19.45 27.01
C PHE A 109 13.04 19.35 27.36
N PRO A 110 12.52 20.22 28.28
CA PRO A 110 11.11 20.28 28.60
C PRO A 110 10.38 20.89 27.39
N SER A 111 9.89 20.04 26.49
CA SER A 111 9.06 20.47 25.38
C SER A 111 7.65 19.91 25.54
N VAL A 112 6.66 20.76 25.31
CA VAL A 112 5.27 20.29 25.17
C VAL A 112 5.16 19.66 23.78
N VAL A 113 5.06 18.32 23.75
CA VAL A 113 4.84 17.62 22.47
C VAL A 113 3.40 17.84 22.02
N PRO A 114 3.16 18.55 20.92
CA PRO A 114 1.81 18.85 20.45
C PRO A 114 1.12 17.58 19.95
N LYS A 115 -0.19 17.48 20.13
CA LYS A 115 -1.01 16.42 19.50
C LYS A 115 -1.32 16.83 18.06
N ILE A 116 -0.47 16.45 17.11
CA ILE A 116 -0.67 16.69 15.68
C ILE A 116 -1.25 15.42 15.08
N ALA A 117 -2.48 15.50 14.58
CA ALA A 117 -3.08 14.41 13.82
C ALA A 117 -2.46 14.34 12.42
N LEU A 118 -2.11 13.14 11.96
CA LEU A 118 -1.61 12.93 10.61
C LEU A 118 -2.80 12.89 9.63
N PRO A 119 -2.88 13.79 8.63
CA PRO A 119 -3.95 13.76 7.64
C PRO A 119 -3.92 12.47 6.82
N ILE A 120 -5.03 11.77 6.75
CA ILE A 120 -5.14 10.52 5.98
C ILE A 120 -4.77 10.78 4.51
N GLY A 121 -3.90 9.95 3.97
CA GLY A 121 -3.47 10.00 2.56
C GLY A 121 -2.45 11.10 2.23
N ILE A 122 -1.99 11.93 3.18
CA ILE A 122 -1.04 13.01 2.91
C ILE A 122 0.22 12.49 2.18
N SER A 123 0.75 11.34 2.55
CA SER A 123 1.92 10.75 1.88
C SER A 123 1.64 10.37 0.42
N PHE A 124 0.40 9.96 0.09
CA PHE A 124 0.01 9.56 -1.26
C PHE A 124 -0.19 10.77 -2.17
N TYR A 125 -1.05 11.72 -1.76
CA TYR A 125 -1.30 12.87 -2.62
C TYR A 125 -0.09 13.80 -2.72
N THR A 126 0.79 13.88 -1.70
CA THR A 126 2.09 14.57 -1.82
C THR A 126 2.94 13.94 -2.94
N PHE A 127 3.05 12.62 -3.00
CA PHE A 127 3.81 11.96 -4.07
C PHE A 127 3.18 12.13 -5.45
N GLN A 128 1.85 12.15 -5.54
CA GLN A 128 1.14 12.45 -6.78
C GLN A 128 1.46 13.86 -7.27
N LEU A 129 1.38 14.86 -6.39
CA LEU A 129 1.66 16.26 -6.68
C LEU A 129 3.13 16.49 -7.03
N LEU A 130 4.07 15.95 -6.24
CA LEU A 130 5.50 16.03 -6.54
C LEU A 130 5.83 15.40 -7.90
N SER A 131 5.29 14.21 -8.21
CA SER A 131 5.54 13.58 -9.50
C SER A 131 5.00 14.43 -10.65
N TYR A 132 3.82 15.04 -10.49
CA TYR A 132 3.24 15.92 -11.49
C TYR A 132 4.12 17.15 -11.76
N MET A 133 4.56 17.88 -10.72
CA MET A 133 5.43 19.04 -10.88
C MET A 133 6.76 18.69 -11.55
N VAL A 134 7.38 17.56 -11.14
CA VAL A 134 8.63 17.09 -11.75
C VAL A 134 8.41 16.69 -13.21
N ASP A 135 7.31 16.00 -13.55
CA ASP A 135 7.00 15.61 -14.92
C ASP A 135 6.73 16.84 -15.81
N VAL A 136 6.07 17.90 -15.28
CA VAL A 136 5.92 19.20 -15.99
C VAL A 136 7.29 19.85 -16.21
N TYR A 137 8.17 19.85 -15.18
CA TYR A 137 9.51 20.42 -15.31
C TYR A 137 10.38 19.68 -16.33
N ARG A 138 10.28 18.35 -16.37
CA ARG A 138 10.96 17.50 -17.35
C ARG A 138 10.34 17.57 -18.75
N GLN A 139 9.22 18.26 -18.90
CA GLN A 139 8.44 18.35 -20.14
C GLN A 139 7.86 16.98 -20.58
N GLU A 140 7.67 16.07 -19.65
CA GLU A 140 7.02 14.77 -19.91
C GLU A 140 5.50 14.94 -20.05
N VAL A 141 4.94 15.96 -19.41
CA VAL A 141 3.53 16.39 -19.54
C VAL A 141 3.41 17.90 -19.57
N PRO A 142 2.40 18.47 -20.26
CA PRO A 142 2.09 19.89 -20.16
C PRO A 142 1.48 20.22 -18.79
N ALA A 143 1.65 21.45 -18.31
CA ALA A 143 0.92 21.91 -17.14
C ALA A 143 -0.58 21.92 -17.42
N GLN A 144 -1.37 21.37 -16.49
CA GLN A 144 -2.82 21.29 -16.63
C GLN A 144 -3.45 22.69 -16.45
N PRO A 145 -4.08 23.28 -17.49
CA PRO A 145 -4.59 24.65 -17.41
C PRO A 145 -5.82 24.78 -16.51
N LYS A 146 -6.61 23.71 -16.34
CA LYS A 146 -7.85 23.75 -15.54
C LYS A 146 -7.60 23.13 -14.16
N PHE A 147 -7.64 23.94 -13.10
CA PHE A 147 -7.49 23.50 -11.72
C PHE A 147 -8.36 22.27 -11.38
N ARG A 148 -9.63 22.28 -11.77
CA ARG A 148 -10.57 21.18 -11.50
C ARG A 148 -10.11 19.81 -12.03
N ARG A 149 -9.33 19.77 -13.12
CA ARG A 149 -8.82 18.50 -13.69
C ARG A 149 -7.63 17.97 -12.90
N LEU A 150 -6.79 18.87 -12.36
CA LEU A 150 -5.73 18.47 -11.42
C LEU A 150 -6.35 18.01 -10.10
N LEU A 151 -7.36 18.75 -9.61
CA LEU A 151 -8.08 18.37 -8.41
C LEU A 151 -8.73 16.98 -8.56
N LEU A 152 -9.37 16.68 -9.71
CA LEU A 152 -9.89 15.35 -9.99
C LEU A 152 -8.80 14.28 -9.84
N TYR A 153 -7.65 14.49 -10.48
CA TYR A 153 -6.55 13.54 -10.43
C TYR A 153 -6.09 13.24 -9.01
N VAL A 154 -5.91 14.27 -8.19
CA VAL A 154 -5.37 14.13 -6.83
C VAL A 154 -6.41 13.61 -5.85
N SER A 155 -7.64 14.15 -5.91
CA SER A 155 -8.69 13.84 -4.94
C SER A 155 -9.42 12.52 -5.18
N LEU A 156 -9.26 11.89 -6.37
CA LEU A 156 -10.05 10.73 -6.76
C LEU A 156 -9.98 9.63 -5.70
N PHE A 157 -11.11 9.32 -5.07
CA PHE A 157 -11.17 8.50 -3.87
C PHE A 157 -10.61 7.09 -4.05
N HIS A 158 -10.58 6.56 -5.29
CA HIS A 158 -9.98 5.27 -5.59
C HIS A 158 -8.50 5.19 -5.18
N GLN A 159 -7.76 6.30 -5.21
CA GLN A 159 -6.30 6.35 -5.09
C GLN A 159 -5.78 7.40 -4.09
N CYS A 160 -6.66 8.27 -3.56
CA CYS A 160 -6.24 9.41 -2.75
C CYS A 160 -5.65 8.99 -1.39
N ILE A 161 -6.16 7.91 -0.81
CA ILE A 161 -5.85 7.50 0.56
C ILE A 161 -4.78 6.42 0.59
N ALA A 162 -4.88 5.43 -0.30
CA ALA A 162 -3.96 4.29 -0.40
C ALA A 162 -4.04 3.69 -1.82
N GLY A 163 -3.38 2.56 -2.06
CA GLY A 163 -3.41 1.86 -3.33
C GLY A 163 -2.23 2.17 -4.24
N PRO A 164 -2.38 2.05 -5.57
CA PRO A 164 -1.31 2.43 -6.49
C PRO A 164 -1.04 3.93 -6.44
N ILE A 165 0.23 4.33 -6.37
CA ILE A 165 0.63 5.73 -6.58
C ILE A 165 0.52 6.01 -8.08
N VAL A 166 -0.63 6.54 -8.49
CA VAL A 166 -0.92 6.86 -9.89
C VAL A 166 -0.24 8.16 -10.27
N ARG A 167 0.43 8.19 -11.42
CA ARG A 167 1.08 9.41 -11.92
C ARG A 167 0.14 10.15 -12.87
N TYR A 168 0.24 11.46 -12.91
CA TYR A 168 -0.59 12.28 -13.79
C TYR A 168 -0.47 11.86 -15.26
N LYS A 169 0.73 11.57 -15.75
CA LYS A 169 0.99 11.10 -17.12
C LYS A 169 0.28 9.78 -17.48
N ASP A 170 -0.01 8.93 -16.49
CA ASP A 170 -0.67 7.65 -16.71
C ASP A 170 -2.20 7.80 -16.92
N VAL A 171 -2.79 8.92 -16.49
CA VAL A 171 -4.25 9.15 -16.52
C VAL A 171 -4.66 10.45 -17.21
N SER A 172 -3.72 11.28 -17.62
CA SER A 172 -3.98 12.62 -18.18
C SER A 172 -4.93 12.60 -19.40
N GLU A 173 -4.76 11.64 -20.30
CA GLU A 173 -5.64 11.47 -21.47
C GLU A 173 -7.04 11.01 -21.05
N GLN A 174 -7.12 10.13 -20.05
CA GLN A 174 -8.39 9.58 -19.56
C GLN A 174 -9.22 10.63 -18.79
N ILE A 175 -8.58 11.68 -18.26
CA ILE A 175 -9.28 12.84 -17.71
C ILE A 175 -10.00 13.63 -18.80
N LEU A 176 -9.44 13.67 -20.01
CA LEU A 176 -9.99 14.41 -21.14
C LEU A 176 -11.00 13.60 -21.94
N CYS A 177 -10.71 12.33 -22.14
CA CYS A 177 -11.56 11.42 -22.90
C CYS A 177 -11.39 10.00 -22.35
N ARG A 178 -12.49 9.38 -21.96
CA ARG A 178 -12.53 7.97 -21.55
C ARG A 178 -13.84 7.32 -21.94
N HIS A 179 -13.78 6.07 -22.24
CA HIS A 179 -14.91 5.22 -22.56
C HIS A 179 -14.87 3.99 -21.66
N VAL A 180 -16.03 3.45 -21.34
CA VAL A 180 -16.21 2.21 -20.59
C VAL A 180 -17.08 1.30 -21.44
N ASP A 181 -16.55 0.16 -21.82
CA ASP A 181 -17.31 -0.88 -22.49
C ASP A 181 -17.86 -1.91 -21.48
N SER A 182 -18.63 -2.87 -21.96
CA SER A 182 -19.20 -3.93 -21.12
C SER A 182 -18.13 -4.84 -20.51
N ALA A 183 -17.00 -5.01 -21.19
CA ALA A 183 -15.88 -5.81 -20.68
C ALA A 183 -15.12 -5.06 -19.56
N ASP A 184 -14.91 -3.76 -19.71
CA ASP A 184 -14.32 -2.92 -18.67
C ASP A 184 -15.20 -2.94 -17.41
N MET A 185 -16.52 -2.82 -17.56
CA MET A 185 -17.48 -2.89 -16.44
C MET A 185 -17.41 -4.25 -15.74
N ARG A 186 -17.52 -5.35 -16.49
CA ARG A 186 -17.46 -6.70 -15.94
C ARG A 186 -16.15 -6.98 -15.23
N ASN A 187 -15.01 -6.66 -15.88
CA ASN A 187 -13.69 -6.86 -15.32
C ASN A 187 -13.48 -5.98 -14.08
N GLY A 188 -14.01 -4.76 -14.09
CA GLY A 188 -13.97 -3.84 -12.96
C GLY A 188 -14.73 -4.39 -11.75
N ILE A 189 -15.95 -4.89 -11.94
CA ILE A 189 -16.76 -5.51 -10.88
C ILE A 189 -16.05 -6.75 -10.33
N ASN A 190 -15.62 -7.65 -11.20
CA ASN A 190 -14.92 -8.88 -10.80
C ASN A 190 -13.65 -8.57 -10.00
N ARG A 191 -12.87 -7.58 -10.44
CA ARG A 191 -11.65 -7.14 -9.76
C ARG A 191 -11.96 -6.53 -8.40
N PHE A 192 -12.96 -5.66 -8.32
CA PHE A 192 -13.39 -5.02 -7.08
C PHE A 192 -13.86 -6.06 -6.05
N VAL A 193 -14.75 -6.96 -6.45
CA VAL A 193 -15.29 -7.99 -5.55
C VAL A 193 -14.21 -8.99 -5.13
N SER A 194 -13.30 -9.37 -6.02
CA SER A 194 -12.15 -10.21 -5.67
C SER A 194 -11.25 -9.54 -4.63
N GLY A 195 -11.01 -8.22 -4.76
CA GLY A 195 -10.30 -7.42 -3.76
C GLY A 195 -11.05 -7.38 -2.43
N LEU A 196 -12.37 -7.12 -2.47
CA LEU A 196 -13.21 -7.09 -1.26
C LEU A 196 -13.20 -8.44 -0.53
N ALA A 197 -13.41 -9.55 -1.25
CA ALA A 197 -13.37 -10.90 -0.67
C ALA A 197 -11.99 -11.21 -0.07
N LYS A 198 -10.91 -10.83 -0.75
CA LYS A 198 -9.54 -10.98 -0.24
C LYS A 198 -9.34 -10.20 1.06
N LYS A 199 -9.82 -8.95 1.14
CA LYS A 199 -9.76 -8.12 2.35
C LYS A 199 -10.56 -8.74 3.49
N VAL A 200 -11.84 -8.99 3.23
CA VAL A 200 -12.81 -9.33 4.28
C VAL A 200 -12.65 -10.78 4.75
N LEU A 201 -12.54 -11.72 3.81
CA LEU A 201 -12.56 -13.15 4.13
C LEU A 201 -11.18 -13.72 4.46
N LEU A 202 -10.09 -13.09 3.97
CA LEU A 202 -8.74 -13.61 4.18
C LEU A 202 -7.88 -12.68 5.05
N ALA A 203 -7.68 -11.42 4.64
CA ALA A 203 -6.77 -10.53 5.35
C ALA A 203 -7.21 -10.23 6.78
N ASN A 204 -8.52 -10.03 7.02
CA ASN A 204 -9.05 -9.77 8.34
C ASN A 204 -8.88 -10.94 9.30
N VAL A 205 -9.14 -12.16 8.82
CA VAL A 205 -8.95 -13.37 9.64
C VAL A 205 -7.46 -13.56 9.96
N CYS A 206 -6.56 -13.34 8.98
CA CYS A 206 -5.12 -13.33 9.26
C CYS A 206 -4.76 -12.28 10.32
N GLY A 207 -5.33 -11.07 10.25
CA GLY A 207 -5.16 -10.02 11.25
C GLY A 207 -5.67 -10.41 12.62
N SER A 208 -6.81 -11.06 12.69
CA SER A 208 -7.35 -11.60 13.96
C SER A 208 -6.44 -12.66 14.58
N ILE A 209 -5.84 -13.54 13.76
CA ILE A 209 -4.85 -14.51 14.25
C ILE A 209 -3.61 -13.78 14.78
N ALA A 210 -3.06 -12.83 14.02
CA ALA A 210 -1.90 -12.06 14.44
C ALA A 210 -2.15 -11.32 15.77
N SER A 211 -3.25 -10.56 15.85
CA SER A 211 -3.59 -9.80 17.05
C SER A 211 -3.85 -10.65 18.30
N ARG A 212 -4.24 -11.91 18.15
CA ARG A 212 -4.42 -12.85 19.28
C ARG A 212 -3.11 -13.50 19.72
N THR A 213 -2.12 -13.61 18.84
CA THR A 213 -0.90 -14.39 19.09
C THR A 213 0.32 -13.52 19.35
N ILE A 214 0.50 -12.44 18.60
CA ILE A 214 1.61 -11.49 18.75
C ILE A 214 1.13 -10.11 19.23
N LEU A 215 -0.17 -9.97 19.52
CA LEU A 215 -0.81 -8.78 20.09
C LEU A 215 -0.61 -7.51 19.23
N SER A 216 -0.74 -6.34 19.84
CA SER A 216 -0.39 -5.07 19.19
C SER A 216 1.11 -4.81 19.33
N GLY A 217 1.80 -4.51 18.26
CA GLY A 217 3.22 -4.15 18.28
C GLY A 217 3.49 -2.70 18.74
N ALA A 218 2.46 -1.97 19.20
CA ALA A 218 2.58 -0.56 19.54
C ALA A 218 3.24 -0.35 20.92
N ALA A 219 4.07 0.71 21.03
CA ALA A 219 4.75 1.04 22.28
C ALA A 219 3.78 1.38 23.42
N ALA A 220 2.61 1.95 23.11
CA ALA A 220 1.58 2.26 24.11
C ALA A 220 1.06 1.02 24.85
N ASP A 221 1.10 -0.15 24.21
CA ASP A 221 0.58 -1.41 24.73
C ASP A 221 1.67 -2.30 25.35
N GLN A 222 2.93 -1.83 25.42
CA GLN A 222 4.10 -2.61 25.85
C GLN A 222 3.87 -3.28 27.22
N ALA A 223 3.49 -2.50 28.23
CA ALA A 223 3.33 -3.01 29.59
C ALA A 223 2.27 -4.11 29.72
N ALA A 224 1.19 -4.01 28.93
CA ALA A 224 0.12 -5.01 28.89
C ALA A 224 0.51 -6.26 28.09
N ASN A 225 1.29 -6.10 27.05
CA ASN A 225 1.62 -7.16 26.11
C ASN A 225 2.81 -8.04 26.53
N LEU A 226 3.85 -7.43 27.15
CA LEU A 226 5.08 -8.14 27.49
C LEU A 226 4.87 -9.44 28.28
N PRO A 227 4.06 -9.49 29.36
CA PRO A 227 3.87 -10.73 30.11
C PRO A 227 3.33 -11.87 29.24
N THR A 228 2.44 -11.58 28.31
CA THR A 228 1.86 -12.57 27.41
C THR A 228 2.87 -13.04 26.36
N LEU A 229 3.63 -12.11 25.77
CA LEU A 229 4.65 -12.41 24.76
C LEU A 229 5.83 -13.19 25.35
N GLU A 230 6.25 -12.86 26.56
CA GLU A 230 7.30 -13.57 27.30
C GLU A 230 6.93 -15.02 27.60
N ASN A 231 5.66 -15.31 27.85
CA ASN A 231 5.16 -16.65 28.17
C ASN A 231 4.67 -17.44 26.95
N ALA A 232 4.66 -16.84 25.75
CA ALA A 232 4.17 -17.49 24.54
C ALA A 232 5.13 -18.60 24.06
N SER A 233 4.57 -19.73 23.55
CA SER A 233 5.36 -20.76 22.90
C SER A 233 5.89 -20.31 21.54
N ALA A 234 7.02 -20.90 21.10
CA ALA A 234 7.57 -20.57 19.79
C ALA A 234 6.54 -20.79 18.67
N LEU A 235 5.77 -21.88 18.73
CA LEU A 235 4.73 -22.18 17.73
C LEU A 235 3.66 -21.08 17.66
N THR A 236 3.21 -20.54 18.80
CA THR A 236 2.23 -19.46 18.84
C THR A 236 2.79 -18.18 18.18
N LEU A 237 4.05 -17.82 18.47
CA LEU A 237 4.71 -16.67 17.89
C LEU A 237 4.95 -16.83 16.38
N TRP A 238 5.39 -18.01 15.93
CA TRP A 238 5.52 -18.31 14.48
C TRP A 238 4.18 -18.20 13.76
N LEU A 239 3.09 -18.71 14.35
CA LEU A 239 1.75 -18.61 13.79
C LEU A 239 1.34 -17.14 13.60
N GLY A 240 1.57 -16.31 14.61
CA GLY A 240 1.22 -14.88 14.56
C GLY A 240 2.01 -14.12 13.52
N CYS A 241 3.34 -14.25 13.52
CA CYS A 241 4.19 -13.60 12.53
C CYS A 241 3.89 -14.06 11.10
N PHE A 242 3.59 -15.35 10.90
CA PHE A 242 3.20 -15.90 9.61
C PHE A 242 1.83 -15.36 9.17
N ALA A 243 0.85 -15.32 10.07
CA ALA A 243 -0.46 -14.72 9.79
C ALA A 243 -0.34 -13.24 9.42
N TYR A 244 0.51 -12.48 10.11
CA TYR A 244 0.78 -11.08 9.76
C TYR A 244 1.43 -10.94 8.38
N ALA A 245 2.39 -11.79 8.03
CA ALA A 245 3.00 -11.78 6.70
C ALA A 245 1.99 -12.04 5.59
N LEU A 246 0.99 -12.90 5.81
CA LEU A 246 -0.13 -13.10 4.89
C LEU A 246 -1.08 -11.89 4.90
N GLN A 247 -1.40 -11.35 6.08
CA GLN A 247 -2.28 -10.19 6.24
C GLN A 247 -1.79 -9.00 5.45
N ILE A 248 -0.53 -8.58 5.64
CA ILE A 248 0.00 -7.35 5.01
C ILE A 248 -0.06 -7.42 3.47
N TYR A 249 0.18 -8.59 2.88
CA TYR A 249 0.07 -8.77 1.44
C TYR A 249 -1.39 -8.81 0.98
N LEU A 250 -2.21 -9.63 1.63
CA LEU A 250 -3.62 -9.81 1.24
C LEU A 250 -4.40 -8.50 1.40
N ASP A 251 -4.17 -7.77 2.49
CA ASP A 251 -4.82 -6.50 2.80
C ASP A 251 -4.46 -5.41 1.77
N PHE A 252 -3.18 -5.20 1.54
CA PHE A 252 -2.73 -4.12 0.66
C PHE A 252 -2.97 -4.44 -0.83
N SER A 253 -2.80 -5.70 -1.24
CA SER A 253 -3.15 -6.10 -2.60
C SER A 253 -4.66 -6.05 -2.84
N ALA A 254 -5.48 -6.33 -1.82
CA ALA A 254 -6.93 -6.20 -1.88
C ALA A 254 -7.37 -4.76 -2.13
N TYR A 255 -6.79 -3.80 -1.39
CA TYR A 255 -7.05 -2.38 -1.64
C TYR A 255 -6.70 -1.98 -3.07
N SER A 256 -5.52 -2.40 -3.56
CA SER A 256 -5.10 -2.13 -4.93
C SER A 256 -6.05 -2.73 -5.97
N ASP A 257 -6.53 -3.97 -5.74
CA ASP A 257 -7.51 -4.62 -6.62
C ASP A 257 -8.84 -3.87 -6.65
N MET A 258 -9.34 -3.42 -5.49
CA MET A 258 -10.56 -2.62 -5.42
C MET A 258 -10.38 -1.27 -6.12
N ALA A 259 -9.26 -0.57 -5.92
CA ALA A 259 -8.97 0.70 -6.58
C ALA A 259 -8.90 0.56 -8.11
N ILE A 260 -8.20 -0.48 -8.61
CA ILE A 260 -8.11 -0.78 -10.05
C ILE A 260 -9.49 -1.14 -10.61
N GLY A 261 -10.26 -1.95 -9.87
CA GLY A 261 -11.62 -2.33 -10.27
C GLY A 261 -12.55 -1.12 -10.39
N MET A 262 -12.57 -0.24 -9.39
CA MET A 262 -13.35 1.01 -9.43
C MET A 262 -12.91 1.92 -10.58
N GLY A 263 -11.59 2.03 -10.79
CA GLY A 263 -11.03 2.77 -11.92
C GLY A 263 -11.59 2.28 -13.25
N LEU A 264 -11.54 0.97 -13.52
CA LEU A 264 -12.07 0.37 -14.75
C LEU A 264 -13.55 0.68 -14.96
N MET A 265 -14.37 0.60 -13.91
CA MET A 265 -15.79 0.87 -13.98
C MET A 265 -16.14 2.32 -14.35
N VAL A 266 -15.23 3.26 -14.20
CA VAL A 266 -15.41 4.68 -14.59
C VAL A 266 -14.45 5.11 -15.71
N GLY A 267 -13.71 4.17 -16.32
CA GLY A 267 -12.86 4.39 -17.47
C GLY A 267 -11.44 4.85 -17.16
N PHE A 268 -10.95 4.68 -15.92
CA PHE A 268 -9.55 4.86 -15.55
C PHE A 268 -8.82 3.51 -15.49
N ARG A 269 -7.66 3.42 -16.15
CA ARG A 269 -6.83 2.22 -16.19
C ARG A 269 -5.56 2.43 -15.37
N TYR A 270 -5.59 1.95 -14.13
CA TYR A 270 -4.44 2.02 -13.24
C TYR A 270 -3.47 0.87 -13.47
N LYS A 271 -2.19 1.11 -13.17
CA LYS A 271 -1.15 0.09 -13.25
C LYS A 271 -1.25 -0.90 -12.09
N GLU A 272 -0.81 -2.13 -12.34
CA GLU A 272 -0.68 -3.14 -11.28
C GLU A 272 0.30 -2.69 -10.20
N ASN A 273 -0.04 -3.00 -8.94
CA ASN A 273 0.78 -2.65 -7.79
C ASN A 273 1.47 -3.86 -7.16
N PHE A 274 0.96 -5.07 -7.44
CA PHE A 274 1.49 -6.34 -6.95
C PHE A 274 1.52 -7.40 -8.05
N ASN A 275 2.55 -8.26 -8.02
CA ASN A 275 2.69 -9.40 -8.91
C ASN A 275 3.22 -10.63 -8.16
N TYR A 276 2.40 -11.21 -7.29
CA TYR A 276 2.74 -12.40 -6.49
C TYR A 276 4.14 -12.33 -5.85
N PRO A 277 4.39 -11.36 -4.96
CA PRO A 277 5.72 -11.05 -4.45
C PRO A 277 6.34 -12.19 -3.64
N TYR A 278 5.52 -13.02 -3.00
CA TYR A 278 6.03 -14.18 -2.23
C TYR A 278 6.55 -15.33 -3.11
N LEU A 279 6.46 -15.23 -4.43
CA LEU A 279 7.10 -16.16 -5.38
C LEU A 279 8.48 -15.69 -5.86
N ALA A 280 8.98 -14.59 -5.32
CA ALA A 280 10.29 -14.04 -5.71
C ALA A 280 11.44 -14.96 -5.31
N ASN A 281 12.50 -14.94 -6.11
CA ASN A 281 13.74 -15.71 -5.88
C ASN A 281 14.93 -14.84 -5.45
N SER A 282 14.68 -13.57 -5.17
CA SER A 282 15.66 -12.63 -4.61
C SER A 282 14.94 -11.43 -3.98
N ILE A 283 15.60 -10.71 -3.11
CA ILE A 283 15.06 -9.47 -2.53
C ILE A 283 14.86 -8.42 -3.61
N THR A 284 15.74 -8.38 -4.60
CA THR A 284 15.58 -7.51 -5.78
C THR A 284 14.31 -7.87 -6.57
N ASP A 285 14.01 -9.16 -6.79
CA ASP A 285 12.79 -9.61 -7.48
C ASP A 285 11.55 -9.36 -6.63
N PHE A 286 11.64 -9.57 -5.30
CA PHE A 286 10.55 -9.27 -4.37
C PHE A 286 10.08 -7.82 -4.51
N TRP A 287 10.98 -6.84 -4.49
CA TRP A 287 10.65 -5.42 -4.60
C TRP A 287 10.23 -4.98 -6.01
N ARG A 288 10.49 -5.78 -7.03
CA ARG A 288 9.92 -5.60 -8.37
C ARG A 288 8.47 -6.08 -8.48
N ARG A 289 8.01 -6.87 -7.50
CA ARG A 289 6.67 -7.45 -7.44
C ARG A 289 5.81 -6.86 -6.33
N TRP A 290 6.43 -6.28 -5.31
CA TRP A 290 5.78 -5.64 -4.17
C TRP A 290 5.72 -4.13 -4.37
N HIS A 291 4.51 -3.53 -4.18
CA HIS A 291 4.29 -2.07 -4.21
C HIS A 291 5.02 -1.40 -5.38
N MET A 292 4.75 -1.89 -6.59
CA MET A 292 5.48 -1.55 -7.81
C MET A 292 5.41 -0.04 -8.12
N SER A 293 4.30 0.60 -7.77
CA SER A 293 4.11 2.03 -7.96
C SER A 293 5.07 2.86 -7.10
N LEU A 294 5.25 2.51 -5.81
CA LEU A 294 6.22 3.16 -4.90
C LEU A 294 7.66 2.92 -5.37
N SER A 295 8.00 1.67 -5.69
CA SER A 295 9.33 1.31 -6.19
C SER A 295 9.69 2.08 -7.46
N SER A 296 8.74 2.22 -8.39
CA SER A 296 8.93 3.01 -9.60
C SER A 296 9.03 4.51 -9.31
N PHE A 297 8.27 5.03 -8.33
CA PHE A 297 8.37 6.42 -7.91
C PHE A 297 9.78 6.75 -7.39
N PHE A 298 10.27 6.01 -6.41
CA PHE A 298 11.62 6.25 -5.88
C PHE A 298 12.73 6.05 -6.93
N ARG A 299 12.57 5.08 -7.83
CA ARG A 299 13.49 4.89 -8.95
C ARG A 299 13.56 6.13 -9.83
N ASP A 300 12.42 6.65 -10.28
CA ASP A 300 12.35 7.66 -11.34
C ASP A 300 12.55 9.08 -10.80
N TYR A 301 12.13 9.35 -9.55
CA TYR A 301 12.22 10.70 -8.96
C TYR A 301 13.35 10.87 -7.94
N VAL A 302 13.97 9.79 -7.45
CA VAL A 302 15.10 9.87 -6.51
C VAL A 302 16.35 9.17 -7.05
N TYR A 303 16.28 7.86 -7.33
CA TYR A 303 17.46 7.08 -7.69
C TYR A 303 18.13 7.54 -8.99
N ILE A 304 17.35 7.71 -10.06
CA ILE A 304 17.87 8.16 -11.36
C ILE A 304 18.42 9.59 -11.29
N PRO A 305 17.76 10.59 -10.69
CA PRO A 305 18.32 11.92 -10.52
C PRO A 305 19.62 11.98 -9.72
N LEU A 306 19.81 11.12 -8.73
CA LEU A 306 21.07 11.00 -7.96
C LEU A 306 22.21 10.38 -8.77
N GLY A 307 21.95 9.95 -10.03
CA GLY A 307 22.92 9.35 -10.94
C GLY A 307 22.72 7.86 -11.16
N GLY A 308 21.78 7.22 -10.46
CA GLY A 308 21.45 5.79 -10.65
C GLY A 308 22.67 4.88 -10.47
N ASN A 309 22.94 4.03 -11.46
CA ASN A 309 24.10 3.13 -11.51
C ASN A 309 25.24 3.63 -12.41
N ARG A 310 25.17 4.85 -12.92
CA ARG A 310 26.10 5.37 -13.96
C ARG A 310 27.43 5.90 -13.39
N LYS A 311 27.50 6.17 -12.08
CA LYS A 311 28.64 6.83 -11.42
C LYS A 311 29.49 5.87 -10.55
N GLY A 312 29.59 4.59 -10.93
CA GLY A 312 30.35 3.57 -10.22
C GLY A 312 29.65 2.95 -9.01
N LYS A 313 30.21 1.83 -8.50
CA LYS A 313 29.61 1.03 -7.41
C LYS A 313 29.44 1.80 -6.09
N PRO A 314 30.42 2.61 -5.58
CA PRO A 314 30.23 3.34 -4.30
C PRO A 314 29.07 4.34 -4.38
N ARG A 315 28.97 5.11 -5.47
CA ARG A 315 27.86 6.05 -5.66
C ARG A 315 26.52 5.33 -5.79
N GLN A 316 26.52 4.18 -6.44
CA GLN A 316 25.31 3.35 -6.55
C GLN A 316 24.85 2.83 -5.19
N ALA A 317 25.77 2.39 -4.33
CA ALA A 317 25.45 1.97 -2.96
C ALA A 317 24.88 3.12 -2.15
N LEU A 318 25.47 4.33 -2.23
CA LEU A 318 24.93 5.51 -1.57
C LEU A 318 23.53 5.88 -2.09
N ASN A 319 23.30 5.82 -3.40
CA ASN A 319 21.98 6.08 -3.98
C ASN A 319 20.93 5.06 -3.48
N LEU A 320 21.29 3.78 -3.35
CA LEU A 320 20.43 2.75 -2.77
C LEU A 320 20.15 3.01 -1.29
N LEU A 321 21.19 3.38 -0.51
CA LEU A 321 21.02 3.74 0.90
C LEU A 321 20.03 4.89 1.06
N ILE A 322 20.19 5.98 0.29
CA ILE A 322 19.27 7.13 0.33
C ILE A 322 17.84 6.70 0.00
N VAL A 323 17.64 5.93 -1.06
CA VAL A 323 16.31 5.46 -1.47
C VAL A 323 15.66 4.63 -0.37
N TRP A 324 16.38 3.68 0.23
CA TRP A 324 15.83 2.79 1.23
C TRP A 324 15.61 3.48 2.58
N PHE A 325 16.47 4.41 2.95
CA PHE A 325 16.27 5.28 4.09
C PHE A 325 14.98 6.11 3.93
N LEU A 326 14.81 6.77 2.77
CA LEU A 326 13.61 7.53 2.47
C LEU A 326 12.35 6.65 2.36
N THR A 327 12.49 5.42 1.87
CA THR A 327 11.38 4.44 1.82
C THR A 327 10.94 4.07 3.23
N GLY A 328 11.88 3.81 4.14
CA GLY A 328 11.59 3.57 5.56
C GLY A 328 10.89 4.77 6.20
N MET A 329 11.44 5.95 6.05
CA MET A 329 10.82 7.20 6.53
C MET A 329 9.39 7.39 5.98
N TRP A 330 9.18 7.11 4.70
CA TRP A 330 7.86 7.28 4.09
C TRP A 330 6.78 6.40 4.73
N HIS A 331 7.12 5.19 5.18
CA HIS A 331 6.17 4.29 5.84
C HIS A 331 5.71 4.81 7.21
N GLY A 332 6.60 5.39 8.02
CA GLY A 332 6.20 5.89 9.33
C GLY A 332 7.28 6.71 10.04
N ALA A 333 6.84 7.50 11.02
CA ALA A 333 7.71 8.23 11.91
C ALA A 333 8.05 7.34 13.13
N GLY A 334 8.96 6.39 12.92
CA GLY A 334 9.41 5.45 13.94
C GLY A 334 10.73 4.79 13.53
N TRP A 335 11.52 4.43 14.51
CA TRP A 335 12.82 3.78 14.30
C TRP A 335 12.69 2.41 13.61
N ASN A 336 11.61 1.66 13.91
CA ASN A 336 11.34 0.38 13.26
C ASN A 336 11.22 0.53 11.73
N PHE A 337 10.57 1.57 11.23
CA PHE A 337 10.44 1.83 9.79
C PHE A 337 11.77 2.23 9.15
N ILE A 338 12.55 3.08 9.84
CA ILE A 338 13.89 3.49 9.38
C ILE A 338 14.80 2.26 9.31
N LEU A 339 14.86 1.46 10.38
CA LEU A 339 15.66 0.25 10.42
C LEU A 339 15.18 -0.81 9.42
N TRP A 340 13.88 -0.90 9.18
CA TRP A 340 13.32 -1.75 8.13
C TRP A 340 13.80 -1.34 6.72
N GLY A 341 13.85 -0.04 6.44
CA GLY A 341 14.44 0.45 5.20
C GLY A 341 15.93 0.12 5.09
N LEU A 342 16.71 0.34 6.16
CA LEU A 342 18.12 0.00 6.20
C LEU A 342 18.39 -1.51 6.11
N TYR A 343 17.53 -2.33 6.71
CA TYR A 343 17.53 -3.79 6.58
C TYR A 343 17.47 -4.22 5.11
N TYR A 344 16.51 -3.70 4.34
CA TYR A 344 16.43 -4.03 2.91
C TYR A 344 17.57 -3.44 2.08
N PHE A 345 18.08 -2.26 2.45
CA PHE A 345 19.30 -1.74 1.83
C PHE A 345 20.46 -2.74 1.99
N VAL A 346 20.67 -3.31 3.18
CA VAL A 346 21.75 -4.28 3.43
C VAL A 346 21.60 -5.49 2.52
N PHE A 347 20.43 -6.13 2.47
CA PHE A 347 20.24 -7.32 1.63
C PHE A 347 20.36 -7.04 0.14
N LEU A 348 19.85 -5.90 -0.32
CA LEU A 348 20.01 -5.48 -1.72
C LEU A 348 21.47 -5.16 -2.08
N ALA A 349 22.21 -4.56 -1.15
CA ALA A 349 23.65 -4.32 -1.33
C ALA A 349 24.43 -5.64 -1.34
N LEU A 350 24.08 -6.60 -0.47
CA LEU A 350 24.66 -7.95 -0.46
C LEU A 350 24.42 -8.66 -1.80
N GLU A 351 23.17 -8.71 -2.29
CA GLU A 351 22.84 -9.32 -3.58
C GLU A 351 23.60 -8.68 -4.75
N LYS A 352 23.76 -7.36 -4.71
CA LYS A 352 24.26 -6.61 -5.87
C LYS A 352 25.78 -6.49 -5.91
N PHE A 353 26.42 -6.35 -4.75
CA PHE A 353 27.85 -6.00 -4.69
C PHE A 353 28.75 -7.08 -4.08
N LEU A 354 28.24 -7.82 -3.10
CA LEU A 354 29.06 -8.72 -2.30
C LEU A 354 28.88 -10.19 -2.69
N ILE A 355 27.65 -10.61 -2.97
CA ILE A 355 27.35 -12.02 -3.29
C ILE A 355 26.54 -12.11 -4.61
N PRO A 356 27.11 -11.71 -5.76
CA PRO A 356 26.42 -11.81 -7.04
C PRO A 356 26.10 -13.27 -7.42
N GLY A 357 26.74 -14.25 -6.76
CA GLY A 357 26.45 -15.68 -6.87
C GLY A 357 25.12 -16.12 -6.25
N LEU A 358 24.50 -15.31 -5.40
CA LEU A 358 23.19 -15.63 -4.80
C LEU A 358 22.11 -15.86 -5.88
N GLN A 359 22.20 -15.16 -7.00
CA GLN A 359 21.31 -15.33 -8.16
C GLN A 359 21.56 -16.67 -8.92
N ARG A 360 22.65 -17.39 -8.61
CA ARG A 360 23.00 -18.69 -9.20
C ARG A 360 22.59 -19.87 -8.31
N LEU A 361 22.03 -19.60 -7.12
CA LEU A 361 21.50 -20.65 -6.26
C LEU A 361 20.37 -21.42 -6.98
N PRO A 362 20.24 -22.73 -6.73
CA PRO A 362 19.04 -23.46 -7.16
C PRO A 362 17.78 -22.73 -6.69
N ALA A 363 16.75 -22.69 -7.53
CA ALA A 363 15.54 -21.88 -7.31
C ALA A 363 14.92 -22.07 -5.93
N PHE A 364 14.94 -23.30 -5.41
CA PHE A 364 14.43 -23.61 -4.07
C PHE A 364 15.15 -22.84 -2.96
N PHE A 365 16.49 -22.82 -2.96
CA PHE A 365 17.28 -22.14 -1.92
C PHE A 365 17.21 -20.61 -2.06
N ALA A 366 17.19 -20.12 -3.29
CA ALA A 366 17.00 -18.69 -3.58
C ALA A 366 15.62 -18.20 -3.08
N HIS A 367 14.58 -19.02 -3.31
CA HIS A 367 13.24 -18.73 -2.83
C HIS A 367 13.16 -18.78 -1.30
N LEU A 368 13.71 -19.81 -0.67
CA LEU A 368 13.73 -19.95 0.80
C LEU A 368 14.47 -18.77 1.46
N TYR A 369 15.65 -18.39 0.94
CA TYR A 369 16.39 -17.20 1.37
C TYR A 369 15.49 -15.96 1.32
N THR A 370 14.82 -15.76 0.18
CA THR A 370 13.96 -14.59 -0.02
C THR A 370 12.83 -14.55 0.99
N LEU A 371 12.13 -15.70 1.18
CA LEU A 371 11.03 -15.79 2.15
C LEU A 371 11.48 -15.53 3.58
N VAL A 372 12.64 -16.07 4.00
CA VAL A 372 13.20 -15.86 5.33
C VAL A 372 13.51 -14.37 5.55
N VAL A 373 14.20 -13.74 4.61
CA VAL A 373 14.53 -12.32 4.72
C VAL A 373 13.25 -11.46 4.75
N VAL A 374 12.28 -11.75 3.89
CA VAL A 374 11.02 -11.00 3.86
C VAL A 374 10.22 -11.20 5.14
N PHE A 375 10.16 -12.43 5.66
CA PHE A 375 9.47 -12.73 6.92
C PHE A 375 10.02 -11.92 8.09
N PHE A 376 11.32 -11.91 8.31
CA PHE A 376 11.94 -11.12 9.39
C PHE A 376 11.85 -9.62 9.12
N GLY A 377 11.84 -9.20 7.86
CA GLY A 377 11.51 -7.83 7.48
C GLY A 377 10.12 -7.41 7.95
N TRP A 378 9.11 -8.29 7.83
CA TRP A 378 7.76 -8.03 8.33
C TRP A 378 7.68 -8.04 9.86
N VAL A 379 8.43 -8.89 10.55
CA VAL A 379 8.52 -8.84 12.03
C VAL A 379 9.07 -7.49 12.49
N LEU A 380 10.15 -7.01 11.87
CA LEU A 380 10.72 -5.68 12.16
C LEU A 380 9.73 -4.53 11.86
N PHE A 381 8.93 -4.66 10.81
CA PHE A 381 7.93 -3.68 10.43
C PHE A 381 6.76 -3.61 11.44
N TYR A 382 6.33 -4.77 11.96
CA TYR A 382 5.17 -4.88 12.85
C TYR A 382 5.38 -4.21 14.21
N PHE A 383 6.53 -4.46 14.86
CA PHE A 383 6.79 -3.97 16.20
C PHE A 383 7.36 -2.55 16.16
N THR A 384 6.57 -1.55 16.54
CA THR A 384 7.06 -0.18 16.74
C THR A 384 7.82 -0.05 18.06
N ASP A 385 7.57 -0.95 19.03
CA ASP A 385 8.33 -1.14 20.26
C ASP A 385 9.37 -2.25 20.10
N PHE A 386 10.65 -1.90 20.23
CA PHE A 386 11.75 -2.84 20.08
C PHE A 386 11.81 -3.89 21.18
N THR A 387 11.35 -3.58 22.39
CA THR A 387 11.40 -4.55 23.50
C THR A 387 10.47 -5.72 23.18
N GLN A 388 9.24 -5.44 22.78
CA GLN A 388 8.31 -6.48 22.31
C GLN A 388 8.87 -7.25 21.11
N GLY A 389 9.44 -6.53 20.13
CA GLY A 389 10.05 -7.16 18.96
C GLY A 389 11.19 -8.11 19.31
N ILE A 390 12.07 -7.74 20.25
CA ILE A 390 13.17 -8.59 20.73
C ILE A 390 12.64 -9.80 21.50
N VAL A 391 11.62 -9.63 22.34
CA VAL A 391 10.99 -10.73 23.08
C VAL A 391 10.41 -11.74 22.10
N VAL A 392 9.68 -11.28 21.09
CA VAL A 392 9.12 -12.15 20.05
C VAL A 392 10.22 -12.84 19.26
N LEU A 393 11.27 -12.11 18.83
CA LEU A 393 12.42 -12.72 18.13
C LEU A 393 13.08 -13.80 18.95
N LYS A 394 13.33 -13.58 20.24
CA LYS A 394 13.88 -14.61 21.14
C LYS A 394 12.94 -15.80 21.25
N GLY A 395 11.65 -15.56 21.42
CA GLY A 395 10.62 -16.59 21.55
C GLY A 395 10.48 -17.46 20.29
N LEU A 396 10.60 -16.88 19.09
CA LEU A 396 10.60 -17.64 17.83
C LEU A 396 11.66 -18.75 17.79
N PHE A 397 12.78 -18.55 18.46
CA PHE A 397 13.89 -19.53 18.55
C PHE A 397 13.92 -20.30 19.88
N GLY A 398 12.89 -20.18 20.72
CA GLY A 398 12.83 -20.83 22.02
C GLY A 398 13.82 -20.29 23.06
N LEU A 399 14.35 -19.08 22.84
CA LEU A 399 15.35 -18.45 23.73
C LEU A 399 14.70 -17.72 24.93
N ASN A 400 13.38 -17.79 25.07
CA ASN A 400 12.62 -17.27 26.20
C ASN A 400 12.43 -18.28 27.33
N GLY A 401 12.97 -19.52 27.19
CA GLY A 401 12.81 -20.60 28.17
C GLY A 401 11.47 -21.33 28.12
N ASN A 402 10.56 -20.94 27.23
CA ASN A 402 9.24 -21.57 27.08
C ASN A 402 9.32 -22.80 26.15
N PRO A 403 8.33 -23.72 26.23
CA PRO A 403 8.27 -24.85 25.32
C PRO A 403 8.12 -24.39 23.88
N LEU A 404 8.79 -25.06 22.95
CA LEU A 404 8.65 -24.80 21.51
C LEU A 404 7.19 -24.99 21.04
N ILE A 405 6.51 -25.98 21.62
CA ILE A 405 5.11 -26.32 21.33
C ILE A 405 4.38 -26.49 22.64
N ASN A 406 3.27 -25.79 22.82
CA ASN A 406 2.31 -25.98 23.90
C ASN A 406 0.93 -26.38 23.37
N LEU A 407 0.01 -26.73 24.24
CA LEU A 407 -1.34 -27.17 23.87
C LEU A 407 -2.09 -26.05 23.15
N GLU A 408 -1.96 -24.81 23.63
CA GLU A 408 -2.62 -23.64 23.05
C GLU A 408 -2.17 -23.41 21.60
N GLY A 409 -0.87 -23.28 21.36
CA GLY A 409 -0.32 -23.07 20.01
C GLY A 409 -0.67 -24.20 19.05
N ARG A 410 -0.64 -25.48 19.54
CA ARG A 410 -1.06 -26.63 18.73
C ARG A 410 -2.55 -26.54 18.36
N THR A 411 -3.41 -26.21 19.30
CA THR A 411 -4.85 -26.07 19.07
C THR A 411 -5.13 -24.93 18.08
N MET A 412 -4.46 -23.79 18.23
CA MET A 412 -4.61 -22.67 17.29
C MET A 412 -4.19 -23.05 15.87
N VAL A 413 -3.05 -23.73 15.69
CA VAL A 413 -2.61 -24.19 14.36
C VAL A 413 -3.63 -25.14 13.75
N LEU A 414 -4.12 -26.12 14.50
CA LEU A 414 -5.11 -27.09 14.00
C LEU A 414 -6.43 -26.40 13.61
N ASN A 415 -6.87 -25.40 14.37
CA ASN A 415 -8.07 -24.65 14.06
C ASN A 415 -7.96 -23.81 12.77
N TYR A 416 -6.76 -23.33 12.46
CA TYR A 416 -6.56 -22.41 11.32
C TYR A 416 -5.83 -23.03 10.12
N VAL A 417 -5.37 -24.28 10.18
CA VAL A 417 -4.51 -24.88 9.14
C VAL A 417 -5.15 -24.85 7.75
N PHE A 418 -6.42 -25.17 7.61
CA PHE A 418 -7.14 -25.13 6.34
C PHE A 418 -7.30 -23.69 5.84
N PHE A 419 -7.66 -22.79 6.73
CA PHE A 419 -7.75 -21.37 6.40
C PHE A 419 -6.40 -20.81 5.91
N LEU A 420 -5.32 -21.10 6.63
CA LEU A 420 -3.98 -20.64 6.25
C LEU A 420 -3.52 -21.24 4.92
N ALA A 421 -3.87 -22.50 4.64
CA ALA A 421 -3.59 -23.10 3.33
C ALA A 421 -4.32 -22.36 2.20
N VAL A 422 -5.59 -21.99 2.39
CA VAL A 422 -6.35 -21.18 1.43
C VAL A 422 -5.73 -19.78 1.29
N ALA A 423 -5.34 -19.14 2.39
CA ALA A 423 -4.69 -17.83 2.36
C ALA A 423 -3.34 -17.86 1.61
N VAL A 424 -2.53 -18.91 1.82
CA VAL A 424 -1.29 -19.13 1.05
C VAL A 424 -1.58 -19.32 -0.44
N LEU A 425 -2.57 -20.14 -0.80
CA LEU A 425 -2.96 -20.35 -2.19
C LEU A 425 -3.41 -19.04 -2.85
N ALA A 426 -4.15 -18.18 -2.12
CA ALA A 426 -4.57 -16.87 -2.60
C ALA A 426 -3.38 -15.91 -2.84
N CYS A 427 -2.23 -16.15 -2.19
CA CYS A 427 -0.99 -15.40 -2.44
C CYS A 427 -0.24 -15.87 -3.71
N THR A 428 -0.74 -16.88 -4.42
CA THR A 428 -0.13 -17.47 -5.63
C THR A 428 -0.98 -17.22 -6.88
N PRO A 429 -0.44 -17.37 -8.09
CA PRO A 429 -1.21 -17.25 -9.33
C PRO A 429 -2.14 -18.45 -9.60
N LEU A 430 -2.06 -19.54 -8.82
CA LEU A 430 -2.78 -20.78 -9.07
C LEU A 430 -4.30 -20.58 -9.23
N PRO A 431 -5.02 -19.85 -8.36
CA PRO A 431 -6.45 -19.64 -8.54
C PRO A 431 -6.77 -18.95 -9.86
N ARG A 432 -5.98 -17.94 -10.23
CA ARG A 432 -6.15 -17.22 -11.51
C ARG A 432 -5.84 -18.10 -12.71
N MET A 433 -4.78 -18.90 -12.62
CA MET A 433 -4.39 -19.84 -13.70
C MET A 433 -5.47 -20.91 -13.92
N LEU A 434 -6.02 -21.46 -12.85
CA LEU A 434 -7.11 -22.45 -12.92
C LEU A 434 -8.37 -21.83 -13.54
N TYR A 435 -8.74 -20.64 -13.07
CA TYR A 435 -9.88 -19.90 -13.66
C TYR A 435 -9.68 -19.67 -15.17
N HIS A 436 -8.52 -19.17 -15.59
CA HIS A 436 -8.24 -18.95 -17.00
C HIS A 436 -8.21 -20.26 -17.80
N LYS A 437 -7.68 -21.36 -17.24
CA LYS A 437 -7.68 -22.66 -17.90
C LYS A 437 -9.10 -23.18 -18.15
N ILE A 438 -10.03 -22.93 -17.21
CA ILE A 438 -11.44 -23.31 -17.37
C ILE A 438 -12.11 -22.41 -18.41
N THR A 439 -11.96 -21.10 -18.31
CA THR A 439 -12.65 -20.12 -19.17
C THR A 439 -12.10 -20.08 -20.60
N SER A 440 -10.85 -20.49 -20.83
CA SER A 440 -10.25 -20.59 -22.16
C SER A 440 -10.37 -21.98 -22.81
N SER A 441 -11.02 -22.93 -22.15
CA SER A 441 -11.20 -24.28 -22.67
C SER A 441 -12.19 -24.31 -23.85
N THR A 442 -11.96 -25.19 -24.81
CA THR A 442 -12.87 -25.46 -25.92
C THR A 442 -13.90 -26.54 -25.62
N ASN A 443 -13.80 -27.20 -24.45
CA ASN A 443 -14.74 -28.22 -24.01
C ASN A 443 -16.05 -27.58 -23.57
N GLY A 444 -17.19 -28.04 -24.07
CA GLY A 444 -18.52 -27.49 -23.76
C GLY A 444 -18.86 -27.47 -22.27
N ALA A 445 -18.49 -28.51 -21.52
CA ALA A 445 -18.69 -28.54 -20.07
C ALA A 445 -17.81 -27.51 -19.34
N ALA A 446 -16.55 -27.32 -19.79
CA ALA A 446 -15.67 -26.31 -19.20
C ALA A 446 -16.12 -24.88 -19.56
N ILE A 447 -16.66 -24.64 -20.76
CA ILE A 447 -17.25 -23.35 -21.13
C ILE A 447 -18.44 -23.04 -20.24
N ALA A 448 -19.38 -23.99 -20.05
CA ALA A 448 -20.53 -23.82 -19.19
C ALA A 448 -20.11 -23.53 -17.74
N LEU A 449 -19.13 -24.30 -17.20
CA LEU A 449 -18.57 -24.05 -15.88
C LEU A 449 -17.89 -22.67 -15.79
N GLY A 450 -17.11 -22.30 -16.79
CA GLY A 450 -16.43 -21.00 -16.87
C GLY A 450 -17.42 -19.85 -16.83
N THR A 451 -18.52 -19.96 -17.61
CA THR A 451 -19.60 -18.97 -17.61
C THR A 451 -20.29 -18.88 -16.25
N VAL A 452 -20.59 -20.02 -15.62
CA VAL A 452 -21.16 -20.04 -14.26
C VAL A 452 -20.20 -19.37 -13.27
N LEU A 453 -18.93 -19.73 -13.28
CA LEU A 453 -17.94 -19.14 -12.37
C LEU A 453 -17.75 -17.63 -12.59
N GLU A 454 -17.83 -17.16 -13.82
CA GLU A 454 -17.69 -15.74 -14.16
C GLU A 454 -18.76 -14.85 -13.49
N TYR A 455 -19.96 -15.36 -13.31
CA TYR A 455 -21.06 -14.66 -12.66
C TYR A 455 -21.26 -15.07 -11.20
N ALA A 456 -21.13 -16.34 -10.88
CA ALA A 456 -21.38 -16.85 -9.53
C ALA A 456 -20.30 -16.43 -8.53
N LEU A 457 -19.02 -16.42 -8.92
CA LEU A 457 -17.94 -16.06 -7.99
C LEU A 457 -18.03 -14.60 -7.49
N PRO A 458 -18.28 -13.59 -8.32
CA PRO A 458 -18.47 -12.22 -7.83
C PRO A 458 -19.69 -12.09 -6.92
N VAL A 459 -20.81 -12.71 -7.29
CA VAL A 459 -22.03 -12.68 -6.46
C VAL A 459 -21.78 -13.35 -5.10
N ALA A 460 -21.22 -14.54 -5.09
CA ALA A 460 -20.88 -15.26 -3.86
C ALA A 460 -19.86 -14.47 -3.02
N GLY A 461 -18.80 -13.95 -3.66
CA GLY A 461 -17.78 -13.12 -2.99
C GLY A 461 -18.39 -11.88 -2.33
N LEU A 462 -19.31 -11.19 -3.01
CA LEU A 462 -19.99 -10.03 -2.47
C LEU A 462 -20.92 -10.41 -1.29
N VAL A 463 -21.74 -11.45 -1.45
CA VAL A 463 -22.68 -11.91 -0.43
C VAL A 463 -21.93 -12.35 0.84
N PHE A 464 -20.90 -13.19 0.71
CA PHE A 464 -20.09 -13.61 1.86
C PHE A 464 -19.35 -12.46 2.53
N SER A 465 -18.82 -11.51 1.73
CA SER A 465 -18.15 -10.34 2.27
C SER A 465 -19.12 -9.44 3.04
N ILE A 466 -20.32 -9.17 2.50
CA ILE A 466 -21.33 -8.38 3.20
C ILE A 466 -21.79 -9.11 4.48
N SER A 467 -22.04 -10.41 4.41
CA SER A 467 -22.45 -11.21 5.58
C SER A 467 -21.40 -11.15 6.70
N TYR A 468 -20.13 -11.21 6.36
CA TYR A 468 -19.04 -11.06 7.34
C TYR A 468 -18.99 -9.66 7.95
N LEU A 469 -19.14 -8.62 7.11
CA LEU A 469 -19.09 -7.22 7.53
C LEU A 469 -20.27 -6.81 8.44
N VAL A 470 -21.41 -7.49 8.35
CA VAL A 470 -22.54 -7.26 9.28
C VAL A 470 -22.15 -7.63 10.72
N GLY A 471 -21.32 -8.63 10.89
CA GLY A 471 -20.83 -9.08 12.22
C GLY A 471 -19.63 -8.29 12.75
N ASP A 472 -18.90 -7.58 11.87
CA ASP A 472 -17.67 -6.87 12.21
C ASP A 472 -17.75 -5.41 11.72
N SER A 473 -18.18 -4.52 12.63
CA SER A 473 -18.54 -3.14 12.29
C SER A 473 -17.35 -2.20 12.00
N TYR A 474 -16.12 -2.55 12.44
CA TYR A 474 -14.93 -1.71 12.23
C TYR A 474 -13.77 -2.52 11.64
N ASN A 475 -13.42 -2.23 10.41
CA ASN A 475 -12.46 -3.01 9.66
C ASN A 475 -11.59 -2.11 8.78
N PRO A 476 -10.68 -1.30 9.38
CA PRO A 476 -9.78 -0.46 8.62
C PRO A 476 -8.76 -1.31 7.85
N PHE A 477 -8.26 -0.77 6.75
CA PHE A 477 -7.09 -1.32 6.10
C PHE A 477 -5.86 -1.11 6.98
N LEU A 478 -5.01 -2.13 7.05
CA LEU A 478 -3.76 -2.08 7.83
C LEU A 478 -2.92 -0.86 7.45
N TYR A 479 -2.89 -0.51 6.17
CA TYR A 479 -2.13 0.63 5.65
C TYR A 479 -2.63 2.00 6.13
N LEU A 480 -3.83 2.12 6.65
CA LEU A 480 -4.35 3.36 7.24
C LEU A 480 -3.89 3.58 8.70
N GLN A 481 -3.18 2.61 9.25
CA GLN A 481 -2.68 2.65 10.64
C GLN A 481 -1.23 3.14 10.74
N PHE A 482 -0.55 3.34 9.59
CA PHE A 482 0.85 3.77 9.50
C PHE A 482 1.02 5.23 9.04
#